data_68778c874c529587c5068b70fc294123
#
_entry.id   68778c874c529587c5068b70fc294123
#
_cell.length_a   1.000
_cell.length_b   1.000
_cell.length_c   1.000
_cell.angle_alpha   90.00
_cell.angle_beta   90.00
_cell.angle_gamma   90.00
#
_symmetry.space_group_name_H-M   'P 1'
#
loop_
_entity.id
_entity.type
_entity.pdbx_description
1 polymer ?
#
loop_
_entity_poly.entity_id
_entity_poly.type
_entity_poly.pdbx_seq_one_letter_code
_entity_poly.pdbx_strand_id
1 'polypeptide(L)'
;KITGGRGEAEDLAVLEDLGDVITATSLCGLGQTAATPVLSTLHYFRSEYEAHVGEKTCPAHACKALLSYFVTEKCIGCTRCARGCPASCIAGKPKERHVIDTARCVKCGACATVCPVGAVVKR
;
A
#
# COMPACT_ATOMS: atom_id res chain seq x y z
N LYS A 1 0.67 7.92 9.03
CA LYS A 1 0.68 6.68 9.83
C LYS A 1 -0.07 5.57 9.07
N ILE A 2 -1.34 5.74 8.70
CA ILE A 2 -2.21 4.76 8.03
C ILE A 2 -1.62 4.27 6.70
N THR A 3 -1.31 5.16 5.76
CA THR A 3 -0.72 4.84 4.45
C THR A 3 0.67 4.22 4.52
N GLY A 4 1.33 4.37 5.67
CA GLY A 4 2.63 3.76 5.98
C GLY A 4 2.55 2.39 6.64
N GLY A 5 1.36 1.80 6.77
CA GLY A 5 1.14 0.47 7.35
C GLY A 5 1.20 0.42 8.89
N ARG A 6 1.30 1.56 9.55
CA ARG A 6 1.37 1.68 11.02
C ARG A 6 0.10 2.26 11.65
N GLY A 7 -0.99 2.35 10.85
CA GLY A 7 -2.28 2.80 11.33
C GLY A 7 -2.94 1.77 12.26
N GLU A 8 -3.67 2.23 13.24
CA GLU A 8 -4.45 1.45 14.19
C GLU A 8 -5.91 1.88 14.12
N ALA A 9 -6.84 1.08 14.62
CA ALA A 9 -8.27 1.40 14.53
C ALA A 9 -8.61 2.72 15.23
N GLU A 10 -7.94 3.00 16.34
CA GLU A 10 -8.07 4.23 17.11
C GLU A 10 -7.69 5.48 16.30
N ASP A 11 -6.79 5.36 15.33
CA ASP A 11 -6.38 6.49 14.49
C ASP A 11 -7.56 7.04 13.66
N LEU A 12 -8.54 6.20 13.32
CA LEU A 12 -9.72 6.64 12.59
C LEU A 12 -10.65 7.50 13.47
N ALA A 13 -10.86 7.06 14.71
CA ALA A 13 -11.63 7.84 15.69
C ALA A 13 -10.95 9.18 15.99
N VAL A 14 -9.63 9.18 16.17
CA VAL A 14 -8.84 10.41 16.37
C VAL A 14 -8.98 11.38 15.19
N LEU A 15 -9.01 10.88 13.94
CA LEU A 15 -9.20 11.73 12.77
C LEU A 15 -10.60 12.35 12.73
N GLU A 16 -11.63 11.60 13.10
CA GLU A 16 -13.01 12.10 13.18
C GLU A 16 -13.13 13.17 14.28
N ASP A 17 -12.72 12.84 15.51
CA ASP A 17 -12.77 13.78 16.65
C ASP A 17 -11.99 15.07 16.38
N LEU A 18 -10.77 14.95 15.82
CA LEU A 18 -9.95 16.10 15.48
C LEU A 18 -10.60 16.95 14.40
N GLY A 19 -11.20 16.33 13.39
CA GLY A 19 -11.93 17.01 12.33
C GLY A 19 -13.11 17.82 12.87
N ASP A 20 -13.90 17.24 13.79
CA ASP A 20 -15.02 17.88 14.43
C ASP A 20 -14.56 19.06 15.32
N VAL A 21 -13.50 18.88 16.09
CA VAL A 21 -12.90 19.96 16.92
C VAL A 21 -12.42 21.09 16.02
N ILE A 22 -11.71 20.83 14.93
CA ILE A 22 -11.24 21.87 13.99
C ILE A 22 -12.44 22.64 13.42
N THR A 23 -13.47 21.94 13.01
CA THR A 23 -14.68 22.56 12.44
C THR A 23 -15.39 23.44 13.45
N ALA A 24 -15.54 22.97 14.69
CA ALA A 24 -16.26 23.69 15.73
C ALA A 24 -15.49 24.88 16.33
N THR A 25 -14.17 24.81 16.39
CA THR A 25 -13.35 25.81 17.08
C THR A 25 -12.69 26.84 16.15
N SER A 26 -12.70 26.61 14.85
CA SER A 26 -12.11 27.55 13.89
C SER A 26 -12.94 28.83 13.75
N LEU A 27 -12.25 29.96 13.81
CA LEU A 27 -12.91 31.31 13.77
C LEU A 27 -13.30 31.76 12.37
N CYS A 28 -12.83 31.12 11.31
CA CYS A 28 -13.12 31.50 9.93
C CYS A 28 -13.55 30.29 9.08
N GLY A 29 -14.28 30.56 8.00
CA GLY A 29 -14.79 29.54 7.09
C GLY A 29 -13.69 28.63 6.47
N LEU A 30 -12.52 29.18 6.21
CA LEU A 30 -11.39 28.40 5.70
C LEU A 30 -10.93 27.34 6.74
N GLY A 31 -10.81 27.74 8.00
CA GLY A 31 -10.46 26.81 9.08
C GLY A 31 -11.56 25.76 9.29
N GLN A 32 -12.83 26.18 9.30
CA GLN A 32 -13.98 25.27 9.46
C GLN A 32 -14.07 24.22 8.36
N THR A 33 -13.64 24.53 7.15
CA THR A 33 -13.65 23.57 6.01
C THR A 33 -12.33 22.78 5.85
N ALA A 34 -11.31 23.08 6.63
CA ALA A 34 -9.98 22.45 6.51
C ALA A 34 -10.02 20.93 6.71
N ALA A 35 -10.88 20.43 7.60
CA ALA A 35 -11.02 18.99 7.86
C ALA A 35 -11.96 18.28 6.86
N THR A 36 -12.73 19.00 6.05
CA THR A 36 -13.74 18.43 5.14
C THR A 36 -13.18 17.35 4.20
N PRO A 37 -12.00 17.50 3.55
CA PRO A 37 -11.47 16.44 2.68
C PRO A 37 -11.21 15.13 3.41
N VAL A 38 -10.75 15.18 4.66
CA VAL A 38 -10.48 13.98 5.48
C VAL A 38 -11.80 13.37 5.93
N LEU A 39 -12.71 14.15 6.50
CA LEU A 39 -13.99 13.65 7.00
C LEU A 39 -14.86 13.08 5.88
N SER A 40 -14.91 13.73 4.72
CA SER A 40 -15.66 13.22 3.58
C SER A 40 -15.08 11.91 3.04
N THR A 41 -13.77 11.80 2.94
CA THR A 41 -13.16 10.52 2.50
C THR A 41 -13.34 9.41 3.53
N LEU A 42 -13.26 9.70 4.82
CA LEU A 42 -13.60 8.76 5.89
C LEU A 42 -15.06 8.28 5.79
N HIS A 43 -15.99 9.19 5.50
CA HIS A 43 -17.41 8.86 5.36
C HIS A 43 -17.69 7.96 4.14
N TYR A 44 -17.18 8.36 2.95
CA TYR A 44 -17.52 7.65 1.69
C TYR A 44 -16.65 6.43 1.42
N PHE A 45 -15.43 6.36 1.95
CA PHE A 45 -14.47 5.29 1.70
C PHE A 45 -14.03 4.59 3.00
N ARG A 46 -14.92 4.49 3.96
CA ARG A 46 -14.66 3.89 5.28
C ARG A 46 -14.00 2.52 5.18
N SER A 47 -14.54 1.67 4.32
CA SER A 47 -14.02 0.31 4.12
C SER A 47 -12.57 0.26 3.64
N GLU A 48 -12.13 1.26 2.85
CA GLU A 48 -10.74 1.34 2.42
C GLU A 48 -9.82 1.73 3.60
N TYR A 49 -10.26 2.65 4.45
CA TYR A 49 -9.53 3.01 5.67
C TYR A 49 -9.41 1.83 6.63
N GLU A 50 -10.51 1.10 6.82
CA GLU A 50 -10.54 -0.10 7.66
C GLU A 50 -9.62 -1.21 7.14
N ALA A 51 -9.57 -1.44 5.81
CA ALA A 51 -8.62 -2.35 5.21
C ALA A 51 -7.15 -1.91 5.44
N HIS A 52 -6.87 -0.60 5.39
CA HIS A 52 -5.54 -0.07 5.67
C HIS A 52 -5.10 -0.28 7.12
N VAL A 53 -6.01 -0.11 8.08
CA VAL A 53 -5.67 -0.22 9.52
C VAL A 53 -5.78 -1.64 10.05
N GLY A 54 -6.76 -2.41 9.60
CA GLY A 54 -7.00 -3.79 10.04
C GLY A 54 -6.15 -4.81 9.28
N GLU A 55 -6.34 -4.88 7.97
CA GLU A 55 -5.69 -5.87 7.10
C GLU A 55 -4.30 -5.45 6.63
N LYS A 56 -3.89 -4.21 6.85
CA LYS A 56 -2.64 -3.62 6.33
C LYS A 56 -2.53 -3.76 4.81
N THR A 57 -3.65 -3.64 4.12
CA THR A 57 -3.76 -3.72 2.66
C THR A 57 -4.24 -2.41 2.08
N CYS A 58 -3.90 -2.14 0.83
CA CYS A 58 -4.38 -0.98 0.09
C CYS A 58 -5.21 -1.46 -1.11
N PRO A 59 -6.55 -1.41 -1.06
CA PRO A 59 -7.41 -1.87 -2.16
C PRO A 59 -7.11 -1.18 -3.49
N ALA A 60 -6.77 0.11 -3.45
CA ALA A 60 -6.39 0.89 -4.62
C ALA A 60 -4.96 0.61 -5.12
N HIS A 61 -4.17 -0.22 -4.43
CA HIS A 61 -2.77 -0.51 -4.74
C HIS A 61 -1.90 0.74 -4.97
N ALA A 62 -2.17 1.82 -4.24
CA ALA A 62 -1.46 3.10 -4.34
C ALA A 62 -0.42 3.29 -3.22
N CYS A 63 -0.71 2.81 -2.01
CA CYS A 63 0.13 3.00 -0.84
C CYS A 63 1.36 2.07 -0.86
N LYS A 64 2.51 2.60 -1.27
CA LYS A 64 3.76 1.82 -1.44
C LYS A 64 4.13 0.96 -0.23
N ALA A 65 3.91 1.45 0.98
CA ALA A 65 4.24 0.71 2.20
C ALA A 65 3.35 -0.53 2.42
N LEU A 66 2.16 -0.56 1.84
CA LEU A 66 1.20 -1.65 1.95
C LEU A 66 1.22 -2.59 0.74
N LEU A 67 1.94 -2.23 -0.33
CA LEU A 67 2.07 -3.11 -1.49
C LEU A 67 2.96 -4.30 -1.20
N SER A 68 2.61 -5.45 -1.75
CA SER A 68 3.44 -6.64 -1.82
C SER A 68 3.51 -7.15 -3.24
N TYR A 69 4.66 -7.66 -3.64
CA TYR A 69 4.86 -8.24 -4.98
C TYR A 69 4.95 -9.75 -4.87
N PHE A 70 4.26 -10.47 -5.76
CA PHE A 70 4.23 -11.92 -5.81
C PHE A 70 4.49 -12.40 -7.23
N VAL A 71 5.10 -13.58 -7.33
CA VAL A 71 5.30 -14.25 -8.61
C VAL A 71 4.20 -15.30 -8.80
N THR A 72 3.44 -15.18 -9.87
CA THR A 72 2.37 -16.12 -10.23
C THR A 72 2.94 -17.36 -10.93
N GLU A 73 2.08 -18.35 -11.17
CA GLU A 73 2.44 -19.59 -11.89
C GLU A 73 2.83 -19.37 -13.36
N LYS A 74 2.50 -18.20 -13.91
CA LYS A 74 2.92 -17.79 -15.26
C LYS A 74 4.44 -17.59 -15.40
N CYS A 75 5.18 -17.73 -14.31
CA CYS A 75 6.63 -17.53 -14.29
C CYS A 75 7.35 -18.61 -15.10
N ILE A 76 8.13 -18.19 -16.08
CA ILE A 76 8.96 -19.09 -16.93
C ILE A 76 10.38 -19.29 -16.42
N GLY A 77 10.72 -18.74 -15.25
CA GLY A 77 12.06 -18.90 -14.66
C GLY A 77 13.18 -18.17 -15.42
N CYS A 78 12.90 -17.06 -16.08
CA CYS A 78 13.88 -16.34 -16.92
C CYS A 78 14.94 -15.55 -16.13
N THR A 79 14.89 -15.52 -14.81
CA THR A 79 15.82 -14.86 -13.87
C THR A 79 15.93 -13.33 -14.00
N ARG A 80 15.25 -12.66 -14.94
CA ARG A 80 15.36 -11.21 -15.16
C ARG A 80 14.99 -10.41 -13.90
N CYS A 81 13.90 -10.81 -13.21
CA CYS A 81 13.47 -10.15 -11.97
C CYS A 81 14.50 -10.29 -10.86
N ALA A 82 15.16 -11.44 -10.72
CA ALA A 82 16.19 -11.65 -9.70
C ALA A 82 17.44 -10.80 -9.98
N ARG A 83 17.89 -10.75 -11.24
CA ARG A 83 19.03 -9.93 -11.65
C ARG A 83 18.78 -8.43 -11.55
N GLY A 84 17.53 -7.99 -11.77
CA GLY A 84 17.15 -6.59 -11.69
C GLY A 84 16.70 -6.13 -10.29
N CYS A 85 16.77 -7.00 -9.28
CA CYS A 85 16.32 -6.66 -7.94
C CYS A 85 17.42 -5.96 -7.13
N PRO A 86 17.26 -4.66 -6.77
CA PRO A 86 18.29 -3.93 -6.01
C PRO A 86 18.47 -4.45 -4.58
N ALA A 87 17.43 -5.09 -4.01
CA ALA A 87 17.46 -5.67 -2.67
C ALA A 87 17.88 -7.14 -2.66
N SER A 88 18.12 -7.75 -3.84
CA SER A 88 18.44 -9.18 -3.98
C SER A 88 17.49 -10.09 -3.19
N CYS A 89 16.19 -9.73 -3.14
CA CYS A 89 15.17 -10.42 -2.36
C CYS A 89 14.37 -11.44 -3.19
N ILE A 90 14.82 -11.78 -4.40
CA ILE A 90 14.14 -12.72 -5.29
C ILE A 90 15.01 -13.96 -5.47
N ALA A 91 14.52 -15.11 -5.00
CA ALA A 91 15.17 -16.40 -5.11
C ALA A 91 14.48 -17.27 -6.15
N GLY A 92 15.23 -18.16 -6.79
CA GLY A 92 14.74 -19.14 -7.76
C GLY A 92 15.83 -19.60 -8.71
N LYS A 93 15.66 -20.79 -9.26
CA LYS A 93 16.56 -21.34 -10.28
C LYS A 93 16.03 -21.07 -11.69
N PRO A 94 16.90 -21.09 -12.71
CA PRO A 94 16.47 -21.01 -14.11
C PRO A 94 15.43 -22.10 -14.43
N LYS A 95 14.37 -21.73 -15.16
CA LYS A 95 13.23 -22.59 -15.53
C LYS A 95 12.31 -22.99 -14.34
N GLU A 96 12.55 -22.49 -13.14
CA GLU A 96 11.67 -22.66 -11.98
C GLU A 96 10.97 -21.35 -11.62
N ARG A 97 9.83 -21.46 -10.91
CA ARG A 97 9.13 -20.28 -10.40
C ARG A 97 9.99 -19.56 -9.36
N HIS A 98 10.18 -18.26 -9.54
CA HIS A 98 10.86 -17.45 -8.56
C HIS A 98 9.95 -17.08 -7.41
N VAL A 99 10.54 -16.80 -6.25
CA VAL A 99 9.83 -16.37 -5.02
C VAL A 99 10.42 -15.04 -4.56
N ILE A 100 9.57 -14.11 -4.18
CA ILE A 100 9.97 -12.80 -3.64
C ILE A 100 9.88 -12.89 -2.10
N ASP A 101 10.98 -12.60 -1.43
CA ASP A 101 11.01 -12.41 0.01
C ASP A 101 10.42 -11.03 0.33
N THR A 102 9.16 -11.01 0.79
CA THR A 102 8.42 -9.79 1.08
C THR A 102 8.99 -9.02 2.26
N ALA A 103 9.69 -9.66 3.19
CA ALA A 103 10.31 -9.01 4.34
C ALA A 103 11.52 -8.16 3.92
N ARG A 104 12.29 -8.61 2.93
CA ARG A 104 13.46 -7.91 2.39
C ARG A 104 13.12 -6.99 1.21
N CYS A 105 11.91 -7.08 0.69
CA CYS A 105 11.49 -6.35 -0.49
C CYS A 105 11.31 -4.86 -0.20
N VAL A 106 12.04 -4.01 -0.92
CA VAL A 106 11.93 -2.53 -0.86
C VAL A 106 10.74 -1.99 -1.67
N LYS A 107 9.91 -2.87 -2.23
CA LYS A 107 8.66 -2.53 -2.93
C LYS A 107 8.83 -1.55 -4.11
N CYS A 108 9.99 -1.55 -4.78
CA CYS A 108 10.33 -0.64 -5.87
C CYS A 108 9.58 -0.94 -7.20
N GLY A 109 9.05 -2.15 -7.38
CA GLY A 109 8.32 -2.54 -8.60
C GLY A 109 9.18 -2.94 -9.80
N ALA A 110 10.51 -2.84 -9.74
CA ALA A 110 11.40 -3.16 -10.86
C ALA A 110 11.19 -4.58 -11.41
N CYS A 111 10.91 -5.55 -10.54
CA CYS A 111 10.64 -6.93 -10.94
C CYS A 111 9.39 -7.08 -11.82
N ALA A 112 8.36 -6.26 -11.59
CA ALA A 112 7.15 -6.26 -12.41
C ALA A 112 7.41 -5.65 -13.80
N THR A 113 8.21 -4.57 -13.86
CA THR A 113 8.55 -3.88 -15.12
C THR A 113 9.39 -4.75 -16.04
N VAL A 114 10.36 -5.52 -15.50
CA VAL A 114 11.26 -6.36 -16.32
C VAL A 114 10.71 -7.74 -16.65
N CYS A 115 9.53 -8.10 -16.15
CA CYS A 115 8.94 -9.41 -16.37
C CYS A 115 8.30 -9.53 -17.76
N PRO A 116 8.83 -10.35 -18.68
CA PRO A 116 8.34 -10.41 -20.08
C PRO A 116 6.97 -11.09 -20.18
N VAL A 117 6.57 -11.86 -19.19
CA VAL A 117 5.29 -12.61 -19.18
C VAL A 117 4.28 -12.05 -18.20
N GLY A 118 4.57 -10.91 -17.56
CA GLY A 118 3.68 -10.31 -16.55
C GLY A 118 3.39 -11.23 -15.36
N ALA A 119 4.32 -12.12 -15.02
CA ALA A 119 4.12 -13.07 -13.92
C ALA A 119 4.27 -12.44 -12.53
N VAL A 120 4.78 -11.22 -12.43
CA VAL A 120 4.90 -10.47 -11.17
C VAL A 120 3.70 -9.57 -11.01
N VAL A 121 2.91 -9.81 -9.98
CA VAL A 121 1.72 -9.01 -9.65
C VAL A 121 1.91 -8.28 -8.33
N LYS A 122 1.27 -7.12 -8.21
CA LYS A 122 1.18 -6.38 -6.95
C LYS A 122 -0.16 -6.67 -6.26
N ARG A 123 -0.09 -6.78 -4.96
CA ARG A 123 -1.27 -6.95 -4.10
C ARG A 123 -1.16 -6.10 -2.86
#